data_8d8358d90b18ec1cbe95a5377a7d97eb
#
_entry.id   8d8358d90b18ec1cbe95a5377a7d97eb
#
_cell.length_a   1.000
_cell.length_b   1.000
_cell.length_c   1.000
_cell.angle_alpha   90.00
_cell.angle_beta   90.00
_cell.angle_gamma   90.00
#
_symmetry.space_group_name_H-M   'P 1'
#
loop_
_entity.id
_entity.type
_entity.pdbx_description
1 polymer ?
#
loop_
_entity_poly.entity_id
_entity_poly.type
_entity_poly.pdbx_seq_one_letter_code
_entity_poly.pdbx_strand_id
1 'polypeptide(L)'
;PLFSTIKKLGMFLIGLLFLAACGNNINKLVDESLGEIKLNQEYGYVIDLDKLANGKTIETSVRVVINPTNNGIKAGYQLTENADEAKNQVIISGKPMVKGNISVDVQWGIYGNMSYSPKLFKKRFIINVVE
;
A
#
# COMPACT_ATOMS: atom_id res chain seq x y z
N PRO A 1 -40.66 -12.69 16.81
CA PRO A 1 -40.14 -11.57 16.05
C PRO A 1 -38.96 -10.87 16.67
N LEU A 2 -39.06 -10.41 17.93
CA LEU A 2 -37.95 -9.72 18.58
C LEU A 2 -36.73 -10.68 18.81
N PHE A 3 -37.01 -11.90 19.20
CA PHE A 3 -35.98 -12.93 19.44
C PHE A 3 -35.22 -13.31 18.17
N SER A 4 -35.91 -13.41 17.02
CA SER A 4 -35.23 -13.79 15.77
C SER A 4 -34.36 -12.66 15.24
N THR A 5 -34.73 -11.39 15.49
CA THR A 5 -33.95 -10.22 15.10
C THR A 5 -32.66 -10.12 15.92
N ILE A 6 -32.74 -10.36 17.22
CA ILE A 6 -31.57 -10.37 18.11
C ILE A 6 -30.63 -11.52 17.76
N LYS A 7 -31.14 -12.70 17.44
CA LYS A 7 -30.34 -13.84 17.00
C LYS A 7 -29.61 -13.57 15.71
N LYS A 8 -30.26 -12.93 14.72
CA LYS A 8 -29.65 -12.55 13.46
C LYS A 8 -28.56 -11.47 13.65
N LEU A 9 -28.79 -10.52 14.52
CA LEU A 9 -27.81 -9.48 14.83
C LEU A 9 -26.58 -10.06 15.52
N GLY A 10 -26.77 -11.00 16.46
CA GLY A 10 -25.69 -11.66 17.15
C GLY A 10 -24.81 -12.49 16.23
N MET A 11 -25.42 -13.23 15.30
CA MET A 11 -24.66 -14.00 14.30
C MET A 11 -23.88 -13.10 13.34
N PHE A 12 -24.45 -11.96 12.94
CA PHE A 12 -23.78 -11.00 12.08
C PHE A 12 -22.57 -10.37 12.79
N LEU A 13 -22.68 -10.01 14.06
CA LEU A 13 -21.58 -9.47 14.85
C LEU A 13 -20.45 -10.48 15.05
N ILE A 14 -20.77 -11.74 15.28
CA ILE A 14 -19.77 -12.81 15.40
C ILE A 14 -19.04 -13.01 14.06
N GLY A 15 -19.75 -12.95 12.94
CA GLY A 15 -19.15 -13.04 11.60
C GLY A 15 -18.22 -11.88 11.30
N LEU A 16 -18.59 -10.66 11.68
CA LEU A 16 -17.74 -9.49 11.53
C LEU A 16 -16.47 -9.56 12.38
N LEU A 17 -16.58 -10.03 13.61
CA LEU A 17 -15.43 -10.23 14.50
C LEU A 17 -14.47 -11.28 13.94
N PHE A 18 -15.00 -12.33 13.34
CA PHE A 18 -14.19 -13.37 12.71
C PHE A 18 -13.43 -12.85 11.50
N LEU A 19 -14.08 -12.03 10.67
CA LEU A 19 -13.44 -11.39 9.51
C LEU A 19 -12.36 -10.39 9.96
N ALA A 20 -12.59 -9.62 11.01
CA ALA A 20 -11.62 -8.70 11.57
C ALA A 20 -10.41 -9.45 12.13
N ALA A 21 -10.62 -10.59 12.78
CA ALA A 21 -9.53 -11.43 13.30
C ALA A 21 -8.68 -12.03 12.17
N CYS A 22 -9.30 -12.41 11.04
CA CYS A 22 -8.60 -12.93 9.87
C CYS A 22 -7.83 -11.83 9.11
N GLY A 23 -8.24 -10.55 9.22
CA GLY A 23 -7.60 -9.42 8.56
C GLY A 23 -6.49 -8.76 9.35
N ASN A 24 -6.11 -9.32 10.50
CA ASN A 24 -5.29 -8.64 11.51
C ASN A 24 -3.79 -8.82 11.34
N ASN A 25 -3.30 -9.27 10.16
CA ASN A 25 -1.89 -9.58 9.95
C ASN A 25 -1.15 -8.54 9.12
N ILE A 26 -1.76 -7.36 8.90
CA ILE A 26 -1.13 -6.30 8.13
C ILE A 26 -0.60 -5.23 9.08
N ASN A 27 0.71 -4.99 9.03
CA ASN A 27 1.36 -3.93 9.77
C ASN A 27 1.24 -2.63 8.98
N LYS A 28 0.46 -1.69 9.49
CA LYS A 28 0.31 -0.39 8.86
C LYS A 28 1.42 0.56 9.30
N LEU A 29 2.24 1.00 8.35
CA LEU A 29 3.25 2.02 8.59
C LEU A 29 2.62 3.41 8.55
N VAL A 30 3.31 4.39 9.12
CA VAL A 30 2.85 5.78 9.15
C VAL A 30 2.78 6.35 7.74
N ASP A 31 1.71 7.11 7.44
CA ASP A 31 1.57 7.81 6.17
C ASP A 31 2.75 8.77 5.95
N GLU A 32 3.23 8.84 4.72
CA GLU A 32 4.36 9.70 4.37
C GLU A 32 3.96 10.70 3.30
N SER A 33 4.18 11.99 3.56
CA SER A 33 4.00 13.02 2.56
C SER A 33 5.22 13.10 1.66
N LEU A 34 5.01 13.06 0.35
CA LEU A 34 6.07 13.25 -0.64
C LEU A 34 6.18 14.71 -1.08
N GLY A 35 5.41 15.60 -0.45
CA GLY A 35 5.47 17.04 -0.69
C GLY A 35 4.48 17.54 -1.72
N GLU A 36 4.73 18.74 -2.23
CA GLU A 36 3.89 19.40 -3.22
C GLU A 36 4.53 19.34 -4.60
N ILE A 37 3.71 19.12 -5.61
CA ILE A 37 4.12 19.24 -7.00
C ILE A 37 3.12 20.09 -7.76
N LYS A 38 3.58 20.74 -8.83
CA LYS A 38 2.74 21.59 -9.64
C LYS A 38 1.96 20.79 -10.66
N LEU A 39 0.76 21.24 -10.95
CA LEU A 39 -0.07 20.69 -12.02
C LEU A 39 0.71 20.67 -13.34
N ASN A 40 0.64 19.58 -14.06
CA ASN A 40 1.35 19.33 -15.33
C ASN A 40 2.89 19.31 -15.24
N GLN A 41 3.43 19.30 -14.03
CA GLN A 41 4.88 19.15 -13.83
C GLN A 41 5.26 17.68 -13.77
N GLU A 42 6.29 17.31 -14.49
CA GLU A 42 6.81 15.94 -14.48
C GLU A 42 7.35 15.58 -13.09
N TYR A 43 6.98 14.41 -12.61
CA TYR A 43 7.32 13.91 -11.29
C TYR A 43 7.88 12.50 -11.37
N GLY A 44 8.86 12.21 -10.52
CA GLY A 44 9.41 10.87 -10.37
C GLY A 44 9.85 10.64 -8.94
N TYR A 45 9.50 9.48 -8.41
CA TYR A 45 9.91 9.06 -7.07
C TYR A 45 10.04 7.55 -7.02
N VAL A 46 11.07 7.06 -6.32
CA VAL A 46 11.35 5.64 -6.19
C VAL A 46 11.24 5.25 -4.72
N ILE A 47 10.45 4.24 -4.44
CA ILE A 47 10.27 3.67 -3.10
C ILE A 47 11.04 2.34 -3.05
N ASP A 48 11.95 2.22 -2.10
CA ASP A 48 12.68 0.97 -1.85
C ASP A 48 11.96 0.18 -0.77
N LEU A 49 11.24 -0.87 -1.17
CA LEU A 49 10.41 -1.66 -0.26
C LEU A 49 11.23 -2.43 0.77
N ASP A 50 12.40 -2.93 0.37
CA ASP A 50 13.25 -3.71 1.26
C ASP A 50 13.77 -2.87 2.43
N LYS A 51 14.01 -1.58 2.18
CA LYS A 51 14.42 -0.65 3.24
C LYS A 51 13.29 -0.27 4.18
N LEU A 52 12.09 -0.09 3.65
CA LEU A 52 10.93 0.33 4.45
C LEU A 52 10.59 -0.69 5.54
N ALA A 53 10.62 -1.96 5.20
CA ALA A 53 10.25 -3.04 6.12
C ALA A 53 11.47 -3.74 6.72
N ASN A 54 12.67 -3.31 6.35
CA ASN A 54 13.93 -3.92 6.76
C ASN A 54 13.94 -5.43 6.54
N GLY A 55 13.54 -5.83 5.34
CA GLY A 55 13.46 -7.24 4.96
C GLY A 55 13.24 -7.42 3.47
N LYS A 56 13.46 -8.64 2.99
CA LYS A 56 13.37 -8.99 1.58
C LYS A 56 11.91 -9.10 1.16
N THR A 57 11.51 -8.34 0.17
CA THR A 57 10.14 -8.30 -0.34
C THR A 57 9.78 -9.57 -1.13
N ILE A 58 8.59 -10.08 -0.90
CA ILE A 58 8.00 -11.15 -1.71
C ILE A 58 7.40 -10.51 -2.97
N GLU A 59 7.99 -10.76 -4.12
CA GLU A 59 7.63 -10.10 -5.38
C GLU A 59 6.13 -10.20 -5.71
N THR A 60 5.56 -11.40 -5.56
CA THR A 60 4.16 -11.66 -5.91
C THR A 60 3.16 -11.04 -4.95
N SER A 61 3.63 -10.52 -3.81
CA SER A 61 2.77 -9.94 -2.78
C SER A 61 2.49 -8.46 -2.96
N VAL A 62 3.21 -7.78 -3.85
CA VAL A 62 3.15 -6.32 -3.98
C VAL A 62 1.83 -5.89 -4.62
N ARG A 63 1.13 -4.96 -3.97
CA ARG A 63 -0.10 -4.33 -4.47
C ARG A 63 0.05 -2.82 -4.37
N VAL A 64 -0.24 -2.13 -5.46
CA VAL A 64 -0.16 -0.67 -5.53
C VAL A 64 -1.49 -0.13 -6.02
N VAL A 65 -2.08 0.77 -5.23
CA VAL A 65 -3.36 1.41 -5.57
C VAL A 65 -3.17 2.92 -5.53
N ILE A 66 -3.52 3.59 -6.61
CA ILE A 66 -3.45 5.03 -6.70
C ILE A 66 -4.86 5.64 -6.71
N ASN A 67 -5.06 6.71 -5.97
CA ASN A 67 -6.35 7.37 -5.85
C ASN A 67 -6.17 8.90 -5.80
N PRO A 68 -6.92 9.68 -6.61
CA PRO A 68 -7.92 9.25 -7.59
C PRO A 68 -7.29 8.61 -8.82
N THR A 69 -8.06 7.79 -9.52
CA THR A 69 -7.64 7.21 -10.81
C THR A 69 -7.61 8.28 -11.90
N ASN A 70 -6.86 8.04 -12.96
CA ASN A 70 -6.77 8.95 -14.12
C ASN A 70 -6.29 10.36 -13.77
N ASN A 71 -5.34 10.45 -12.85
CA ASN A 71 -4.78 11.74 -12.40
C ASN A 71 -3.50 12.15 -13.14
N GLY A 72 -3.00 11.32 -14.05
CA GLY A 72 -1.75 11.55 -14.79
C GLY A 72 -0.51 10.96 -14.13
N ILE A 73 -0.61 10.58 -12.86
CA ILE A 73 0.47 9.92 -12.12
C ILE A 73 0.23 8.41 -12.15
N LYS A 74 1.30 7.68 -12.38
CA LYS A 74 1.30 6.21 -12.38
C LYS A 74 2.23 5.70 -11.30
N ALA A 75 1.87 4.59 -10.69
CA ALA A 75 2.71 3.92 -9.71
C ALA A 75 2.70 2.43 -9.99
N GLY A 76 3.87 1.81 -9.99
CA GLY A 76 3.99 0.39 -10.28
C GLY A 76 5.19 -0.25 -9.63
N TYR A 77 5.06 -1.54 -9.35
CA TYR A 77 6.15 -2.34 -8.83
C TYR A 77 7.13 -2.71 -9.93
N GLN A 78 8.42 -2.63 -9.61
CA GLN A 78 9.48 -3.04 -10.50
C GLN A 78 10.59 -3.74 -9.72
N LEU A 79 10.97 -4.92 -10.18
CA LEU A 79 12.17 -5.59 -9.70
C LEU A 79 13.35 -5.16 -10.57
N THR A 80 14.30 -4.48 -9.95
CA THR A 80 15.52 -4.05 -10.63
C THR A 80 16.67 -4.93 -10.18
N GLU A 81 17.30 -5.62 -11.12
CA GLU A 81 18.45 -6.46 -10.86
C GLU A 81 19.72 -5.80 -11.37
N ASN A 82 20.64 -5.54 -10.42
CA ASN A 82 22.02 -5.19 -10.74
C ASN A 82 22.90 -6.43 -10.57
N ALA A 83 24.16 -6.37 -11.04
CA ALA A 83 25.09 -7.50 -10.99
C ALA A 83 25.23 -8.12 -9.60
N ASP A 84 25.03 -7.34 -8.55
CA ASP A 84 25.26 -7.76 -7.16
C ASP A 84 24.01 -7.78 -6.29
N GLU A 85 22.86 -7.21 -6.74
CA GLU A 85 21.70 -7.05 -5.90
C GLU A 85 20.40 -6.87 -6.66
N ALA A 86 19.36 -7.59 -6.22
CA ALA A 86 18.00 -7.39 -6.70
C ALA A 86 17.29 -6.38 -5.80
N LYS A 87 16.66 -5.37 -6.39
CA LYS A 87 15.94 -4.32 -5.65
C LYS A 87 14.46 -4.36 -5.96
N ASN A 88 13.65 -4.43 -4.91
CA ASN A 88 12.20 -4.36 -5.00
C ASN A 88 11.75 -2.92 -4.82
N GLN A 89 11.21 -2.32 -5.88
CA GLN A 89 10.91 -0.90 -5.91
C GLN A 89 9.48 -0.64 -6.38
N VAL A 90 8.89 0.44 -5.88
CA VAL A 90 7.68 1.04 -6.47
C VAL A 90 8.10 2.36 -7.09
N ILE A 91 7.82 2.53 -8.38
CA ILE A 91 8.17 3.73 -9.12
C ILE A 91 6.91 4.54 -9.35
N ILE A 92 6.94 5.79 -8.89
CA ILE A 92 5.87 6.76 -9.10
C ILE A 92 6.36 7.75 -10.16
N SER A 93 5.59 7.95 -11.23
CA SER A 93 6.00 8.83 -12.33
C SER A 93 4.81 9.39 -13.08
N GLY A 94 5.04 10.47 -13.81
CA GLY A 94 4.06 11.08 -14.69
C GLY A 94 3.87 12.56 -14.43
N LYS A 95 2.81 13.11 -15.04
CA LYS A 95 2.42 14.52 -14.88
C LYS A 95 1.02 14.59 -14.27
N PRO A 96 0.84 15.22 -13.10
CA PRO A 96 -0.49 15.30 -12.51
C PRO A 96 -1.40 16.21 -13.33
N MET A 97 -2.63 15.77 -13.54
CA MET A 97 -3.64 16.49 -14.32
C MET A 97 -4.76 17.06 -13.47
N VAL A 98 -4.78 16.74 -12.17
CA VAL A 98 -5.84 17.13 -11.25
C VAL A 98 -5.21 17.67 -9.97
N LYS A 99 -5.70 18.80 -9.48
CA LYS A 99 -5.27 19.37 -8.19
C LYS A 99 -5.81 18.56 -7.02
N GLY A 100 -5.11 18.63 -5.91
CA GLY A 100 -5.48 17.99 -4.67
C GLY A 100 -4.53 16.86 -4.30
N ASN A 101 -4.92 16.10 -3.30
CA ASN A 101 -4.09 15.02 -2.80
C ASN A 101 -4.24 13.77 -3.65
N ILE A 102 -3.10 13.23 -4.05
CA ILE A 102 -3.01 11.90 -4.67
C ILE A 102 -2.43 10.97 -3.62
N SER A 103 -3.12 9.86 -3.35
CA SER A 103 -2.61 8.82 -2.46
C SER A 103 -2.11 7.64 -3.26
N VAL A 104 -0.96 7.12 -2.85
CA VAL A 104 -0.40 5.87 -3.38
C VAL A 104 -0.32 4.90 -2.21
N ASP A 105 -1.17 3.90 -2.22
CA ASP A 105 -1.22 2.86 -1.19
C ASP A 105 -0.44 1.65 -1.67
N VAL A 106 0.58 1.28 -0.91
CA VAL A 106 1.44 0.14 -1.22
C VAL A 106 1.27 -0.91 -0.13
N GLN A 107 1.03 -2.14 -0.55
CA GLN A 107 0.98 -3.29 0.33
C GLN A 107 1.97 -4.34 -0.18
N TRP A 108 2.76 -4.91 0.72
CA TRP A 108 3.74 -5.92 0.36
C TRP A 108 4.03 -6.83 1.55
N GLY A 109 4.58 -7.99 1.24
CA GLY A 109 5.04 -8.93 2.26
C GLY A 109 6.54 -9.08 2.22
N ILE A 110 7.12 -9.43 3.35
CA ILE A 110 8.52 -9.81 3.44
C ILE A 110 8.63 -11.29 3.81
N TYR A 111 9.68 -11.94 3.36
CA TYR A 111 9.94 -13.34 3.67
C TYR A 111 10.17 -13.52 5.17
N GLY A 112 9.58 -14.59 5.71
CA GLY A 112 9.89 -15.04 7.04
C GLY A 112 11.20 -15.84 7.07
N ASN A 113 11.51 -16.36 8.24
CA ASN A 113 12.62 -17.27 8.42
C ASN A 113 12.18 -18.46 9.26
N MET A 114 13.11 -19.29 9.71
CA MET A 114 12.80 -20.45 10.54
C MET A 114 12.17 -20.10 11.88
N SER A 115 12.34 -18.86 12.34
CA SER A 115 11.86 -18.40 13.64
C SER A 115 10.54 -17.64 13.58
N TYR A 116 10.14 -17.10 12.40
CA TYR A 116 8.89 -16.35 12.27
C TYR A 116 8.31 -16.43 10.86
N SER A 117 6.99 -16.26 10.78
CA SER A 117 6.22 -16.29 9.55
C SER A 117 6.46 -15.05 8.69
N PRO A 118 6.13 -15.08 7.41
CA PRO A 118 6.11 -13.87 6.57
C PRO A 118 5.23 -12.78 7.18
N LYS A 119 5.64 -11.53 7.00
CA LYS A 119 4.91 -10.35 7.51
C LYS A 119 4.40 -9.51 6.36
N LEU A 120 3.19 -8.98 6.53
CA LEU A 120 2.58 -8.05 5.58
C LEU A 120 2.67 -6.63 6.10
N PHE A 121 2.96 -5.70 5.19
CA PHE A 121 3.06 -4.27 5.48
C PHE A 121 2.18 -3.47 4.53
N LYS A 122 1.75 -2.32 4.99
CA LYS A 122 0.98 -1.37 4.21
C LYS A 122 1.44 0.05 4.54
N LYS A 123 1.60 0.88 3.52
CA LYS A 123 1.97 2.28 3.70
C LYS A 123 1.29 3.16 2.65
N ARG A 124 0.86 4.33 3.07
CA ARG A 124 0.28 5.34 2.19
C ARG A 124 1.27 6.49 1.99
N PHE A 125 1.49 6.82 0.73
CA PHE A 125 2.25 8.00 0.31
C PHE A 125 1.28 9.03 -0.23
N ILE A 126 1.50 10.30 0.11
CA ILE A 126 0.58 11.38 -0.27
C ILE A 126 1.36 12.44 -1.04
N ILE A 127 0.87 12.78 -2.23
CA ILE A 127 1.39 13.85 -3.08
C ILE A 127 0.33 14.93 -3.14
N ASN A 128 0.70 16.18 -2.83
CA ASN A 128 -0.22 17.32 -2.94
C ASN A 128 0.04 18.06 -4.24
N VAL A 129 -0.95 18.07 -5.14
CA VAL A 129 -0.85 18.75 -6.43
C VAL A 129 -1.44 20.15 -6.30
N VAL A 130 -0.64 21.15 -6.60
CA VAL A 130 -0.99 22.58 -6.53
C VAL A 130 -0.87 23.22 -7.91
N GLU A 131 -1.44 24.40 -8.07
CA GLU A 131 -1.33 25.18 -9.31
C GLU A 131 0.06 25.74 -9.54
#